data_808b4ec95b363eba20465063cfea7bdb
#
_entry.id   808b4ec95b363eba20465063cfea7bdb
#
_cell.length_a   1.000
_cell.length_b   1.000
_cell.length_c   1.000
_cell.angle_alpha   90.00
_cell.angle_beta   90.00
_cell.angle_gamma   90.00
#
_symmetry.space_group_name_H-M   'P 1'
#
loop_
_entity.id
_entity.type
_entity.pdbx_description
1 polymer ?
#
loop_
_entity_poly.entity_id
_entity_poly.type
_entity_poly.pdbx_seq_one_letter_code
_entity_poly.pdbx_strand_id
1 'polypeptide(L)'
;KKVIDNTAKDVEVEIQLPNGISTDKTIDALYAFTDCEISISPNSCVISEDKPVFIAVDELLRRSTEHTKELIRRELEIQLGELNESWFFSSLEKIFIEKRIYRKIEECETWDEIIDTIHKGLKPFVKDFFREVTDDDVTRLTEIRIKRISKFDAFKADELIKKLEEDIRQVQLKLDNLIDTCVDYFKELKRKYGKDKDRKTELKQFDVVEAAKVAIANA
;
A
#
# COMPACT_ATOMS: atom_id res chain seq x y z
N LYS A 1 -17.52 29.97 45.98
CA LYS A 1 -16.89 29.39 44.80
C LYS A 1 -15.39 29.57 44.92
N LYS A 2 -14.62 28.49 44.81
CA LYS A 2 -13.18 28.51 44.77
C LYS A 2 -12.73 27.82 43.52
N VAL A 3 -11.85 28.44 42.77
CA VAL A 3 -11.21 27.83 41.58
C VAL A 3 -9.74 27.64 41.93
N ILE A 4 -9.24 26.44 41.73
CA ILE A 4 -7.86 26.08 42.02
C ILE A 4 -7.28 25.54 40.71
N ASP A 5 -6.18 26.11 40.27
CA ASP A 5 -5.41 25.63 39.13
C ASP A 5 -4.31 24.69 39.63
N ASN A 6 -4.44 23.43 39.34
CA ASN A 6 -3.49 22.39 39.67
C ASN A 6 -2.67 21.94 38.42
N THR A 7 -2.69 22.77 37.37
CA THR A 7 -2.00 22.45 36.12
C THR A 7 -0.51 22.22 36.34
N ALA A 8 -0.02 21.04 35.94
CA ALA A 8 1.39 20.69 35.94
C ALA A 8 1.77 20.16 34.54
N LYS A 9 1.97 18.86 34.38
CA LYS A 9 2.17 18.22 33.07
C LYS A 9 0.87 18.15 32.26
N ASP A 10 -0.22 17.90 32.93
CA ASP A 10 -1.56 17.88 32.37
C ASP A 10 -2.36 19.07 32.93
N VAL A 11 -3.28 19.62 32.13
CA VAL A 11 -4.14 20.74 32.54
C VAL A 11 -5.21 20.23 33.50
N GLU A 12 -5.23 20.77 34.73
CA GLU A 12 -6.22 20.40 35.76
C GLU A 12 -6.70 21.65 36.50
N VAL A 13 -8.00 21.94 36.38
CA VAL A 13 -8.66 23.05 37.06
C VAL A 13 -9.80 22.48 37.90
N GLU A 14 -9.69 22.65 39.23
CA GLU A 14 -10.69 22.24 40.20
C GLU A 14 -11.65 23.42 40.52
N ILE A 15 -12.96 23.20 40.37
CA ILE A 15 -13.99 24.17 40.71
C ILE A 15 -14.80 23.67 41.89
N GLN A 16 -14.63 24.27 43.06
CA GLN A 16 -15.41 23.93 44.26
C GLN A 16 -16.75 24.66 44.27
N LEU A 17 -17.83 23.88 44.25
CA LEU A 17 -19.20 24.39 44.25
C LEU A 17 -19.74 24.46 45.68
N PRO A 18 -20.58 25.48 45.99
CA PRO A 18 -21.33 25.54 47.27
C PRO A 18 -22.33 24.38 47.38
N ASN A 19 -22.69 24.05 48.65
CA ASN A 19 -23.67 23.02 48.87
C ASN A 19 -25.03 23.36 48.22
N GLY A 20 -25.65 22.37 47.59
CA GLY A 20 -26.97 22.52 46.96
C GLY A 20 -26.93 22.92 45.47
N ILE A 21 -25.77 23.20 44.91
CA ILE A 21 -25.62 23.42 43.46
C ILE A 21 -25.37 22.14 42.72
N SER A 22 -26.17 21.84 41.69
CA SER A 22 -25.99 20.67 40.82
C SER A 22 -24.74 20.84 39.99
N THR A 23 -23.89 19.80 40.03
CA THR A 23 -22.66 19.70 39.18
C THR A 23 -23.01 19.74 37.71
N ASP A 24 -24.04 18.99 37.28
CA ASP A 24 -24.43 18.90 35.86
C ASP A 24 -24.90 20.25 35.33
N LYS A 25 -25.75 20.98 36.09
CA LYS A 25 -26.17 22.36 35.72
C LYS A 25 -24.99 23.34 35.64
N THR A 26 -23.97 23.14 36.47
CA THR A 26 -22.79 23.99 36.43
C THR A 26 -21.94 23.67 35.20
N ILE A 27 -21.82 22.41 34.82
CA ILE A 27 -21.12 21.98 33.58
C ILE A 27 -21.85 22.58 32.37
N ASP A 28 -23.19 22.46 32.29
CA ASP A 28 -23.97 23.02 31.20
C ASP A 28 -23.82 24.56 31.13
N ALA A 29 -23.77 25.22 32.28
CA ALA A 29 -23.55 26.67 32.36
C ALA A 29 -22.14 27.08 31.91
N LEU A 30 -21.11 26.28 32.21
CA LEU A 30 -19.76 26.49 31.73
C LEU A 30 -19.68 26.41 30.19
N TYR A 31 -20.32 25.37 29.59
CA TYR A 31 -20.40 25.27 28.14
C TYR A 31 -21.20 26.40 27.47
N ALA A 32 -22.28 26.84 28.11
CA ALA A 32 -23.14 27.88 27.53
C ALA A 32 -22.60 29.31 27.67
N PHE A 33 -21.83 29.59 28.71
CA PHE A 33 -21.45 30.99 29.07
C PHE A 33 -19.95 31.27 29.17
N THR A 34 -19.12 30.27 28.89
CA THR A 34 -17.64 30.45 28.91
C THR A 34 -17.01 29.79 27.67
N ASP A 35 -15.73 30.05 27.48
CA ASP A 35 -14.94 29.48 26.38
C ASP A 35 -14.43 28.05 26.69
N CYS A 36 -15.18 27.26 27.47
CA CYS A 36 -14.87 25.84 27.73
C CYS A 36 -15.02 24.96 26.49
N GLU A 37 -15.77 25.44 25.51
CA GLU A 37 -15.94 24.80 24.21
C GLU A 37 -15.44 25.73 23.11
N ILE A 38 -14.59 25.19 22.26
CA ILE A 38 -14.07 25.90 21.09
C ILE A 38 -14.52 25.14 19.83
N SER A 39 -15.16 25.86 18.92
CA SER A 39 -15.49 25.31 17.60
C SER A 39 -14.25 25.34 16.70
N ILE A 40 -13.84 24.16 16.22
CA ILE A 40 -12.73 24.04 15.26
C ILE A 40 -13.31 23.61 13.92
N SER A 41 -13.18 24.47 12.92
CA SER A 41 -13.57 24.18 11.53
C SER A 41 -12.31 23.99 10.69
N PRO A 42 -11.78 22.75 10.56
CA PRO A 42 -10.58 22.50 9.79
C PRO A 42 -10.84 22.75 8.31
N ASN A 43 -9.98 23.53 7.68
CA ASN A 43 -9.99 23.76 6.24
C ASN A 43 -8.67 23.23 5.66
N SER A 44 -8.75 22.06 5.01
CA SER A 44 -7.57 21.38 4.48
C SER A 44 -7.21 21.94 3.12
N CYS A 45 -6.00 22.47 2.97
CA CYS A 45 -5.43 22.84 1.68
C CYS A 45 -4.45 21.76 1.24
N VAL A 46 -4.70 21.16 0.10
CA VAL A 46 -3.84 20.12 -0.50
C VAL A 46 -3.40 20.52 -1.90
N ILE A 47 -2.27 20.02 -2.34
CA ILE A 47 -1.81 20.19 -3.72
C ILE A 47 -2.34 19.01 -4.53
N SER A 48 -3.14 19.31 -5.55
CA SER A 48 -3.65 18.34 -6.52
C SER A 48 -3.36 18.86 -7.92
N GLU A 49 -2.67 18.08 -8.76
CA GLU A 49 -2.28 18.46 -10.12
C GLU A 49 -1.54 19.82 -10.15
N ASP A 50 -0.55 19.99 -9.26
CA ASP A 50 0.26 21.18 -9.08
C ASP A 50 -0.53 22.47 -8.70
N LYS A 51 -1.77 22.32 -8.24
CA LYS A 51 -2.63 23.44 -7.80
C LYS A 51 -3.09 23.26 -6.37
N PRO A 52 -3.18 24.33 -5.58
CA PRO A 52 -3.77 24.29 -4.24
C PRO A 52 -5.29 24.09 -4.36
N VAL A 53 -5.82 23.11 -3.65
CA VAL A 53 -7.25 22.80 -3.59
C VAL A 53 -7.67 22.72 -2.13
N PHE A 54 -8.77 23.44 -1.79
CA PHE A 54 -9.37 23.38 -0.47
C PHE A 54 -10.46 22.32 -0.47
N ILE A 55 -10.32 21.32 0.42
CA ILE A 55 -11.24 20.20 0.53
C ILE A 55 -11.57 19.89 2.00
N ALA A 56 -12.73 19.30 2.23
CA ALA A 56 -13.13 18.82 3.53
C ALA A 56 -12.33 17.54 3.93
N VAL A 57 -12.28 17.24 5.22
CA VAL A 57 -11.47 16.12 5.76
C VAL A 57 -11.96 14.76 5.24
N ASP A 58 -13.25 14.58 5.07
CA ASP A 58 -13.85 13.36 4.50
C ASP A 58 -13.43 13.14 3.04
N GLU A 59 -13.44 14.22 2.24
CA GLU A 59 -12.97 14.17 0.85
C GLU A 59 -11.46 13.91 0.77
N LEU A 60 -10.67 14.51 1.68
CA LEU A 60 -9.24 14.23 1.80
C LEU A 60 -8.99 12.75 2.08
N LEU A 61 -9.71 12.17 3.03
CA LEU A 61 -9.60 10.76 3.39
C LEU A 61 -9.98 9.86 2.20
N ARG A 62 -11.08 10.19 1.51
CA ARG A 62 -11.52 9.44 0.32
C ARG A 62 -10.46 9.44 -0.77
N ARG A 63 -9.92 10.62 -1.12
CA ARG A 63 -8.86 10.75 -2.15
C ARG A 63 -7.58 10.02 -1.76
N SER A 64 -7.17 10.13 -0.51
CA SER A 64 -5.99 9.42 0.01
C SER A 64 -6.15 7.90 -0.08
N THR A 65 -7.35 7.38 0.24
CA THR A 65 -7.65 5.95 0.15
C THR A 65 -7.64 5.46 -1.30
N GLU A 66 -8.29 6.20 -2.23
CA GLU A 66 -8.28 5.86 -3.66
C GLU A 66 -6.87 5.92 -4.25
N HIS A 67 -6.08 6.91 -3.87
CA HIS A 67 -4.69 7.01 -4.30
C HIS A 67 -3.85 5.84 -3.79
N THR A 68 -4.02 5.45 -2.52
CA THR A 68 -3.32 4.29 -1.95
C THR A 68 -3.70 3.00 -2.68
N LYS A 69 -4.98 2.80 -2.99
CA LYS A 69 -5.45 1.66 -3.79
C LYS A 69 -4.77 1.61 -5.17
N GLU A 70 -4.65 2.75 -5.83
CA GLU A 70 -3.99 2.83 -7.13
C GLU A 70 -2.49 2.54 -7.04
N LEU A 71 -1.83 3.01 -5.98
CA LEU A 71 -0.40 2.69 -5.73
C LEU A 71 -0.19 1.20 -5.49
N ILE A 72 -1.05 0.55 -4.68
CA ILE A 72 -0.99 -0.90 -4.44
C ILE A 72 -1.19 -1.67 -5.76
N ARG A 73 -2.14 -1.24 -6.61
CA ARG A 73 -2.33 -1.84 -7.93
C ARG A 73 -1.05 -1.78 -8.75
N ARG A 74 -0.46 -0.59 -8.90
CA ARG A 74 0.76 -0.39 -9.69
C ARG A 74 1.95 -1.18 -9.15
N GLU A 75 2.10 -1.25 -7.84
CA GLU A 75 3.13 -2.06 -7.19
C GLU A 75 2.99 -3.54 -7.56
N LEU A 76 1.76 -4.08 -7.48
CA LEU A 76 1.49 -5.46 -7.86
C LEU A 76 1.68 -5.70 -9.37
N GLU A 77 1.31 -4.77 -10.23
CA GLU A 77 1.53 -4.86 -11.68
C GLU A 77 3.02 -4.88 -12.03
N ILE A 78 3.83 -4.02 -11.39
CA ILE A 78 5.29 -4.02 -11.55
C ILE A 78 5.88 -5.34 -11.06
N GLN A 79 5.48 -5.80 -9.87
CA GLN A 79 5.94 -7.07 -9.32
C GLN A 79 5.57 -8.25 -10.22
N LEU A 80 4.37 -8.26 -10.78
CA LEU A 80 3.94 -9.27 -11.75
C LEU A 80 4.80 -9.25 -13.02
N GLY A 81 5.12 -8.06 -13.53
CA GLY A 81 6.01 -7.88 -14.68
C GLY A 81 7.41 -8.44 -14.41
N GLU A 82 8.00 -8.10 -13.27
CA GLU A 82 9.33 -8.58 -12.88
C GLU A 82 9.37 -10.11 -12.68
N LEU A 83 8.34 -10.69 -12.09
CA LEU A 83 8.22 -12.14 -11.92
C LEU A 83 8.06 -12.85 -13.26
N ASN A 84 7.24 -12.32 -14.17
CA ASN A 84 7.06 -12.87 -15.50
C ASN A 84 8.36 -12.83 -16.31
N GLU A 85 9.10 -11.72 -16.28
CA GLU A 85 10.41 -11.64 -16.94
C GLU A 85 11.43 -12.61 -16.33
N SER A 86 11.41 -12.77 -15.02
CA SER A 86 12.28 -13.74 -14.32
C SER A 86 11.95 -15.18 -14.70
N TRP A 87 10.67 -15.50 -14.76
CA TRP A 87 10.17 -16.81 -15.22
C TRP A 87 10.56 -17.07 -16.66
N PHE A 88 10.33 -16.08 -17.53
CA PHE A 88 10.63 -16.15 -18.95
C PHE A 88 12.12 -16.44 -19.18
N PHE A 89 13.00 -15.66 -18.58
CA PHE A 89 14.44 -15.82 -18.78
C PHE A 89 14.95 -17.14 -18.14
N SER A 90 14.46 -17.54 -16.98
CA SER A 90 14.81 -18.83 -16.35
C SER A 90 14.39 -20.02 -17.19
N SER A 91 13.23 -19.92 -17.83
CA SER A 91 12.71 -20.96 -18.75
C SER A 91 13.53 -21.02 -20.04
N LEU A 92 13.89 -19.86 -20.61
CA LEU A 92 14.80 -19.80 -21.77
C LEU A 92 16.17 -20.39 -21.45
N GLU A 93 16.78 -20.01 -20.33
CA GLU A 93 18.08 -20.53 -19.90
C GLU A 93 18.03 -22.06 -19.74
N LYS A 94 16.98 -22.60 -19.10
CA LYS A 94 16.79 -24.02 -18.98
C LYS A 94 16.76 -24.72 -20.34
N ILE A 95 15.91 -24.22 -21.27
CA ILE A 95 15.78 -24.79 -22.63
C ILE A 95 17.11 -24.71 -23.37
N PHE A 96 17.79 -23.56 -23.33
CA PHE A 96 19.07 -23.32 -24.00
C PHE A 96 20.14 -24.33 -23.56
N ILE A 97 20.20 -24.64 -22.25
CA ILE A 97 21.18 -25.56 -21.70
C ILE A 97 20.75 -27.03 -21.92
N GLU A 98 19.53 -27.40 -21.58
CA GLU A 98 19.05 -28.79 -21.71
C GLU A 98 19.01 -29.30 -23.14
N LYS A 99 18.57 -28.46 -24.08
CA LYS A 99 18.53 -28.80 -25.51
C LYS A 99 19.88 -28.60 -26.20
N ARG A 100 20.91 -28.19 -25.42
CA ARG A 100 22.29 -27.97 -25.90
C ARG A 100 22.36 -27.03 -27.08
N ILE A 101 21.50 -26.02 -27.14
CA ILE A 101 21.44 -25.04 -28.23
C ILE A 101 22.79 -24.31 -28.35
N TYR A 102 23.46 -24.08 -27.22
CA TYR A 102 24.79 -23.46 -27.15
C TYR A 102 25.85 -24.20 -27.98
N ARG A 103 25.70 -25.52 -28.24
CA ARG A 103 26.67 -26.25 -29.07
C ARG A 103 26.57 -25.94 -30.55
N LYS A 104 25.39 -25.53 -31.01
CA LYS A 104 25.18 -25.17 -32.43
C LYS A 104 25.84 -23.86 -32.79
N ILE A 105 26.23 -23.04 -31.81
CA ILE A 105 26.91 -21.79 -32.00
C ILE A 105 28.37 -21.98 -32.41
N GLU A 106 28.99 -23.09 -32.06
CA GLU A 106 30.38 -23.42 -32.36
C GLU A 106 30.65 -23.47 -33.88
N GLU A 107 29.63 -23.66 -34.71
CA GLU A 107 29.73 -23.74 -36.18
C GLU A 107 29.43 -22.39 -36.88
N CYS A 108 29.04 -21.35 -36.13
CA CYS A 108 28.69 -20.04 -36.66
C CYS A 108 29.92 -19.14 -36.76
N GLU A 109 30.08 -18.45 -37.89
CA GLU A 109 31.22 -17.55 -38.13
C GLU A 109 30.87 -16.08 -37.82
N THR A 110 29.59 -15.70 -37.86
CA THR A 110 29.13 -14.33 -37.66
C THR A 110 28.16 -14.21 -36.49
N TRP A 111 28.07 -13.00 -35.91
CA TRP A 111 27.14 -12.72 -34.82
C TRP A 111 25.67 -12.91 -35.24
N ASP A 112 25.32 -12.49 -36.44
CA ASP A 112 23.98 -12.62 -36.97
C ASP A 112 23.58 -14.09 -37.14
N GLU A 113 24.49 -14.93 -37.56
CA GLU A 113 24.29 -16.40 -37.64
C GLU A 113 24.09 -17.02 -36.26
N ILE A 114 24.77 -16.52 -35.21
CA ILE A 114 24.60 -16.96 -33.84
C ILE A 114 23.17 -16.65 -33.36
N ILE A 115 22.73 -15.39 -33.55
CA ILE A 115 21.37 -14.96 -33.18
C ILE A 115 20.32 -15.82 -33.88
N ASP A 116 20.41 -15.96 -35.18
CA ASP A 116 19.51 -16.76 -36.01
C ASP A 116 19.46 -18.24 -35.56
N THR A 117 20.62 -18.82 -35.26
CA THR A 117 20.73 -20.21 -34.84
C THR A 117 20.06 -20.46 -33.49
N ILE A 118 20.22 -19.52 -32.56
CA ILE A 118 19.57 -19.59 -31.25
C ILE A 118 18.06 -19.43 -31.39
N HIS A 119 17.59 -18.44 -32.16
CA HIS A 119 16.15 -18.26 -32.43
C HIS A 119 15.52 -19.53 -33.04
N LYS A 120 16.17 -20.10 -34.06
CA LYS A 120 15.72 -21.36 -34.67
C LYS A 120 15.71 -22.52 -33.67
N GLY A 121 16.69 -22.58 -32.78
CA GLY A 121 16.79 -23.59 -31.74
C GLY A 121 15.74 -23.48 -30.65
N LEU A 122 15.34 -22.26 -30.28
CA LEU A 122 14.33 -21.98 -29.26
C LEU A 122 12.90 -22.10 -29.79
N LYS A 123 12.65 -21.74 -31.05
CA LYS A 123 11.33 -21.66 -31.69
C LYS A 123 10.37 -22.82 -31.39
N PRO A 124 10.79 -24.12 -31.36
CA PRO A 124 9.90 -25.22 -31.06
C PRO A 124 9.36 -25.23 -29.62
N PHE A 125 10.06 -24.58 -28.67
CA PHE A 125 9.85 -24.70 -27.25
C PHE A 125 9.18 -23.47 -26.63
N VAL A 126 9.15 -22.31 -27.33
CA VAL A 126 8.69 -21.03 -26.80
C VAL A 126 7.32 -20.61 -27.35
N LYS A 127 6.57 -21.51 -27.99
CA LYS A 127 5.28 -21.20 -28.62
C LYS A 127 4.22 -20.69 -27.64
N ASP A 128 4.28 -21.20 -26.40
CA ASP A 128 3.29 -20.90 -25.36
C ASP A 128 3.79 -19.84 -24.36
N PHE A 129 4.90 -19.17 -24.69
CA PHE A 129 5.43 -18.11 -23.84
C PHE A 129 4.60 -16.85 -24.01
N PHE A 130 4.52 -16.02 -22.96
CA PHE A 130 3.68 -14.81 -22.93
C PHE A 130 4.16 -13.70 -23.88
N ARG A 131 5.42 -13.76 -24.33
CA ARG A 131 5.99 -12.86 -25.35
C ARG A 131 6.99 -13.59 -26.26
N GLU A 132 7.31 -12.97 -27.38
CA GLU A 132 8.35 -13.44 -28.28
C GLU A 132 9.75 -13.24 -27.70
N VAL A 133 10.68 -14.10 -28.13
CA VAL A 133 12.09 -14.00 -27.76
C VAL A 133 12.73 -12.90 -28.62
N THR A 134 13.37 -11.94 -27.99
CA THR A 134 14.07 -10.84 -28.65
C THR A 134 15.57 -11.13 -28.83
N ASP A 135 16.23 -10.34 -29.66
CA ASP A 135 17.69 -10.43 -29.85
C ASP A 135 18.45 -10.09 -28.57
N ASP A 136 17.89 -9.21 -27.72
CA ASP A 136 18.45 -8.92 -26.40
C ASP A 136 18.40 -10.15 -25.48
N ASP A 137 17.31 -10.92 -25.50
CA ASP A 137 17.22 -12.16 -24.74
C ASP A 137 18.25 -13.17 -25.21
N VAL A 138 18.42 -13.28 -26.52
CA VAL A 138 19.45 -14.15 -27.14
C VAL A 138 20.84 -13.73 -26.73
N THR A 139 21.14 -12.42 -26.78
CA THR A 139 22.42 -11.87 -26.34
C THR A 139 22.69 -12.24 -24.87
N ARG A 140 21.72 -12.06 -23.98
CA ARG A 140 21.83 -12.46 -22.56
C ARG A 140 22.08 -13.96 -22.39
N LEU A 141 21.51 -14.81 -23.24
CA LEU A 141 21.78 -16.27 -23.21
C LEU A 141 23.23 -16.57 -23.59
N THR A 142 23.82 -15.85 -24.53
CA THR A 142 25.24 -16.05 -24.92
C THR A 142 26.23 -15.60 -23.85
N GLU A 143 25.83 -14.69 -22.96
CA GLU A 143 26.64 -14.21 -21.84
C GLU A 143 26.68 -15.21 -20.65
N ILE A 144 25.95 -16.31 -20.73
CA ILE A 144 25.90 -17.33 -19.66
C ILE A 144 27.29 -17.98 -19.54
N ARG A 145 27.87 -17.89 -18.36
CA ARG A 145 29.20 -18.44 -18.09
C ARG A 145 29.23 -19.95 -18.25
N ILE A 146 30.28 -20.49 -18.88
CA ILE A 146 30.50 -21.94 -19.08
C ILE A 146 30.39 -22.70 -17.75
N LYS A 147 30.87 -22.12 -16.62
CA LYS A 147 30.74 -22.71 -15.30
C LYS A 147 29.26 -22.95 -14.91
N ARG A 148 28.33 -22.10 -15.34
CA ARG A 148 26.89 -22.24 -15.08
C ARG A 148 26.29 -23.34 -15.94
N ILE A 149 26.72 -23.44 -17.19
CA ILE A 149 26.32 -24.51 -18.11
C ILE A 149 26.82 -25.88 -17.60
N SER A 150 28.10 -25.98 -17.19
CA SER A 150 28.70 -27.24 -16.74
C SER A 150 28.17 -27.72 -15.37
N LYS A 151 27.68 -26.81 -14.53
CA LYS A 151 27.10 -27.09 -13.21
C LYS A 151 25.57 -26.92 -13.20
N PHE A 152 24.96 -26.94 -14.37
CA PHE A 152 23.50 -26.80 -14.47
C PHE A 152 22.83 -28.00 -13.82
N ASP A 153 21.94 -27.71 -12.91
CA ASP A 153 21.11 -28.65 -12.20
C ASP A 153 19.65 -28.46 -12.64
N ALA A 154 19.18 -29.34 -13.50
CA ALA A 154 17.83 -29.29 -14.07
C ALA A 154 16.76 -29.31 -12.97
N PHE A 155 16.99 -30.07 -11.90
CA PHE A 155 16.03 -30.15 -10.79
C PHE A 155 15.88 -28.81 -10.08
N LYS A 156 16.99 -28.13 -9.79
CA LYS A 156 16.94 -26.78 -9.17
C LYS A 156 16.34 -25.73 -10.09
N ALA A 157 16.57 -25.84 -11.40
CA ALA A 157 15.94 -24.96 -12.37
C ALA A 157 14.41 -25.14 -12.38
N ASP A 158 13.94 -26.40 -12.33
CA ASP A 158 12.51 -26.72 -12.24
C ASP A 158 11.89 -26.22 -10.93
N GLU A 159 12.57 -26.37 -9.81
CA GLU A 159 12.10 -25.85 -8.53
C GLU A 159 11.98 -24.31 -8.56
N LEU A 160 12.96 -23.63 -9.15
CA LEU A 160 12.92 -22.19 -9.31
C LEU A 160 11.75 -21.74 -10.19
N ILE A 161 11.57 -22.38 -11.34
CA ILE A 161 10.47 -22.08 -12.27
C ILE A 161 9.11 -22.28 -11.58
N LYS A 162 8.92 -23.43 -10.90
CA LYS A 162 7.68 -23.68 -10.14
C LYS A 162 7.42 -22.67 -9.04
N LYS A 163 8.49 -22.23 -8.36
CA LYS A 163 8.36 -21.17 -7.35
C LYS A 163 7.92 -19.86 -7.98
N LEU A 164 8.52 -19.47 -9.10
CA LEU A 164 8.14 -18.26 -9.84
C LEU A 164 6.67 -18.33 -10.32
N GLU A 165 6.23 -19.49 -10.82
CA GLU A 165 4.83 -19.71 -11.20
C GLU A 165 3.86 -19.55 -10.03
N GLU A 166 4.23 -20.06 -8.85
CA GLU A 166 3.43 -19.86 -7.64
C GLU A 166 3.43 -18.40 -7.20
N ASP A 167 4.57 -17.71 -7.22
CA ASP A 167 4.67 -16.29 -6.87
C ASP A 167 3.83 -15.43 -7.84
N ILE A 168 3.90 -15.70 -9.15
CA ILE A 168 3.05 -15.07 -10.18
C ILE A 168 1.57 -15.28 -9.86
N ARG A 169 1.18 -16.51 -9.56
CA ARG A 169 -0.21 -16.84 -9.21
C ARG A 169 -0.69 -16.08 -7.97
N GLN A 170 0.16 -15.96 -6.95
CA GLN A 170 -0.16 -15.22 -5.72
C GLN A 170 -0.33 -13.71 -5.98
N VAL A 171 0.53 -13.11 -6.81
CA VAL A 171 0.41 -11.70 -7.17
C VAL A 171 -0.83 -11.46 -8.02
N GLN A 172 -1.12 -12.36 -8.97
CA GLN A 172 -2.33 -12.27 -9.79
C GLN A 172 -3.61 -12.35 -8.94
N LEU A 173 -3.65 -13.28 -7.97
CA LEU A 173 -4.78 -13.37 -7.02
C LEU A 173 -5.00 -12.08 -6.22
N LYS A 174 -3.91 -11.41 -5.82
CA LYS A 174 -4.01 -10.12 -5.13
C LYS A 174 -4.54 -9.01 -6.03
N LEU A 175 -4.16 -9.00 -7.31
CA LEU A 175 -4.68 -8.07 -8.31
C LEU A 175 -6.17 -8.32 -8.58
N ASP A 176 -6.57 -9.58 -8.76
CA ASP A 176 -7.95 -9.96 -9.01
C ASP A 176 -8.86 -9.62 -7.81
N ASN A 177 -8.31 -9.67 -6.59
CA ASN A 177 -8.98 -9.32 -5.34
C ASN A 177 -8.40 -8.03 -4.72
N LEU A 178 -8.20 -7.00 -5.52
CA LEU A 178 -7.51 -5.77 -5.13
C LEU A 178 -8.15 -5.10 -3.90
N ILE A 179 -9.48 -5.10 -3.80
CA ILE A 179 -10.19 -4.48 -2.67
C ILE A 179 -9.83 -5.18 -1.36
N ASP A 180 -9.89 -6.51 -1.33
CA ASP A 180 -9.55 -7.28 -0.14
C ASP A 180 -8.07 -7.12 0.23
N THR A 181 -7.20 -7.08 -0.78
CA THR A 181 -5.76 -6.79 -0.60
C THR A 181 -5.55 -5.41 0.06
N CYS A 182 -6.28 -4.38 -0.39
CA CYS A 182 -6.23 -3.05 0.22
C CYS A 182 -6.78 -3.05 1.65
N VAL A 183 -7.89 -3.75 1.91
CA VAL A 183 -8.46 -3.89 3.25
C VAL A 183 -7.47 -4.54 4.20
N ASP A 184 -6.78 -5.59 3.77
CA ASP A 184 -5.79 -6.27 4.60
C ASP A 184 -4.54 -5.40 4.84
N TYR A 185 -4.12 -4.61 3.84
CA TYR A 185 -3.08 -3.60 4.02
C TYR A 185 -3.46 -2.59 5.12
N PHE A 186 -4.68 -2.03 5.09
CA PHE A 186 -5.12 -1.08 6.10
C PHE A 186 -5.31 -1.72 7.49
N LYS A 187 -5.75 -2.98 7.57
CA LYS A 187 -5.80 -3.73 8.84
C LYS A 187 -4.39 -3.90 9.43
N GLU A 188 -3.42 -4.24 8.60
CA GLU A 188 -2.03 -4.36 9.04
C GLU A 188 -1.44 -3.02 9.49
N LEU A 189 -1.73 -1.95 8.77
CA LEU A 189 -1.34 -0.59 9.14
C LEU A 189 -1.93 -0.20 10.50
N LYS A 190 -3.22 -0.49 10.72
CA LYS A 190 -3.88 -0.29 12.02
C LYS A 190 -3.23 -1.11 13.12
N ARG A 191 -2.91 -2.37 12.86
CA ARG A 191 -2.23 -3.25 13.83
C ARG A 191 -0.86 -2.72 14.25
N LYS A 192 -0.07 -2.22 13.29
CA LYS A 192 1.30 -1.72 13.53
C LYS A 192 1.34 -0.35 14.20
N TYR A 193 0.45 0.55 13.81
CA TYR A 193 0.54 1.97 14.15
C TYR A 193 -0.71 2.53 14.83
N GLY A 194 -1.77 1.73 14.97
CA GLY A 194 -3.05 2.18 15.52
C GLY A 194 -3.12 2.26 17.04
N LYS A 195 -2.08 1.78 17.75
CA LYS A 195 -2.06 1.87 19.21
C LYS A 195 -2.13 3.34 19.65
N ASP A 196 -2.99 3.63 20.61
CA ASP A 196 -3.23 4.99 21.12
C ASP A 196 -3.77 6.00 20.07
N LYS A 197 -4.28 5.50 18.93
CA LYS A 197 -4.89 6.31 17.86
C LYS A 197 -6.39 6.08 17.73
N ASP A 198 -7.01 5.51 18.76
CA ASP A 198 -8.45 5.31 18.76
C ASP A 198 -9.19 6.65 18.78
N ARG A 199 -10.33 6.66 18.10
CA ARG A 199 -11.16 7.86 18.01
C ARG A 199 -11.71 8.20 19.40
N LYS A 200 -11.36 9.40 19.88
CA LYS A 200 -11.84 9.94 21.17
C LYS A 200 -13.09 10.82 21.01
N THR A 201 -13.52 11.08 19.78
CA THR A 201 -14.70 11.90 19.48
C THR A 201 -15.97 11.16 19.90
N GLU A 202 -16.78 11.77 20.73
CA GLU A 202 -18.13 11.33 21.04
C GLU A 202 -19.13 12.04 20.13
N LEU A 203 -20.07 11.28 19.57
CA LEU A 203 -21.20 11.85 18.84
C LEU A 203 -22.32 12.07 19.85
N LYS A 204 -22.47 13.32 20.31
CA LYS A 204 -23.61 13.73 21.14
C LYS A 204 -24.58 14.53 20.26
N GLN A 205 -25.86 14.14 20.31
CA GLN A 205 -26.91 15.05 19.86
C GLN A 205 -27.11 16.03 21.00
N PHE A 206 -26.73 17.27 20.80
CA PHE A 206 -27.07 18.32 21.73
C PHE A 206 -28.56 18.59 21.54
N ASP A 207 -29.38 18.22 22.53
CA ASP A 207 -30.63 18.92 22.74
C ASP A 207 -30.25 20.38 22.93
N VAL A 208 -30.79 21.25 22.10
CA VAL A 208 -30.50 22.69 22.12
C VAL A 208 -30.84 23.17 23.53
N VAL A 209 -29.81 23.27 24.38
CA VAL A 209 -29.94 23.96 25.66
C VAL A 209 -30.09 25.45 25.31
N GLU A 210 -31.33 25.87 25.18
CA GLU A 210 -31.58 27.31 24.99
C GLU A 210 -30.96 28.01 26.19
N ALA A 211 -29.91 28.82 25.92
CA ALA A 211 -29.24 29.59 26.96
C ALA A 211 -30.24 30.40 27.83
N ALA A 212 -31.39 30.77 27.27
CA ALA A 212 -32.51 31.37 27.97
C ALA A 212 -33.10 30.45 29.06
N LYS A 213 -33.20 29.13 28.87
CA LYS A 213 -33.75 28.21 29.90
C LYS A 213 -32.80 28.00 31.06
N VAL A 214 -31.49 28.02 30.82
CA VAL A 214 -30.47 27.91 31.88
C VAL A 214 -30.41 29.20 32.69
N ALA A 215 -30.56 30.37 32.07
CA ALA A 215 -30.60 31.66 32.76
C ALA A 215 -31.81 31.79 33.70
N ILE A 216 -33.01 31.35 33.28
CA ILE A 216 -34.25 31.36 34.09
C ILE A 216 -34.18 30.40 35.27
N ALA A 217 -33.46 29.30 35.14
CA ALA A 217 -33.33 28.31 36.24
C ALA A 217 -32.33 28.73 37.32
N ASN A 218 -31.52 29.78 37.09
CA ASN A 218 -30.54 30.30 38.03
C ASN A 218 -30.88 31.70 38.57
N ALA A 219 -32.02 32.28 38.21
CA ALA A 219 -32.59 33.52 38.78
C ALA A 219 -33.56 33.21 39.90
#